data_5875822f2a08f806fdb116368ea49391
#
_entry.id   5875822f2a08f806fdb116368ea49391
#
_cell.length_a   1.000
_cell.length_b   1.000
_cell.length_c   1.000
_cell.angle_alpha   90.00
_cell.angle_beta   90.00
_cell.angle_gamma   90.00
#
_symmetry.space_group_name_H-M   'P 1'
#
loop_
_entity.id
_entity.type
_entity.pdbx_description
1 polymer ?
#
loop_
_entity_poly.entity_id
_entity_poly.type
_entity_poly.pdbx_seq_one_letter_code
_entity_poly.pdbx_strand_id
1 'polypeptide(L)'
;MAKITLARAFVLRGFFRKTITELNQEIRSENLTTEIDDSKSFFKDESTEKGNDTKQDKLIGLYLKAQGYLEQLNNEIDDANNRVIDGKSTRHYLNLIECLKERRHLYSDLQSDLTDFQEIKKEFDEHEFNPDTKQLGLVVEKHYRINTKLNLPKEVKNLNKQIRIAEELVSERNATVFLNSDATYWNEAVDTVENADIC
;
A
#
# COMPACT_ATOMS: atom_id res chain seq x y z
N MET A 1 21.36 3.61 -24.70
CA MET A 1 21.26 3.03 -23.36
C MET A 1 19.83 2.60 -23.14
N ALA A 2 19.62 1.40 -22.60
CA ALA A 2 18.27 0.90 -22.31
C ALA A 2 17.70 1.64 -21.09
N LYS A 3 16.48 2.17 -21.21
CA LYS A 3 15.80 2.85 -20.11
C LYS A 3 14.89 1.87 -19.34
N ILE A 4 14.68 2.13 -18.05
CA ILE A 4 13.77 1.34 -17.22
C ILE A 4 12.39 1.95 -17.27
N THR A 5 11.38 1.12 -17.54
CA THR A 5 9.96 1.52 -17.47
C THR A 5 9.52 1.69 -16.01
N LEU A 6 8.47 2.48 -15.80
CA LEU A 6 7.88 2.67 -14.48
C LEU A 6 7.39 1.33 -13.87
N ALA A 7 6.88 0.41 -14.69
CA ALA A 7 6.49 -0.93 -14.24
C ALA A 7 7.69 -1.70 -13.66
N ARG A 8 8.85 -1.68 -14.34
CA ARG A 8 10.08 -2.32 -13.85
C ARG A 8 10.62 -1.64 -12.58
N ALA A 9 10.45 -0.32 -12.47
CA ALA A 9 10.82 0.43 -11.27
C ALA A 9 10.05 -0.03 -10.02
N PHE A 10 8.78 -0.38 -10.15
CA PHE A 10 8.00 -0.93 -9.03
C PHE A 10 8.52 -2.32 -8.59
N VAL A 11 8.98 -3.14 -9.52
CA VAL A 11 9.63 -4.44 -9.20
C VAL A 11 10.93 -4.20 -8.42
N LEU A 12 11.80 -3.29 -8.90
CA LEU A 12 13.03 -2.91 -8.20
C LEU A 12 12.76 -2.35 -6.79
N ARG A 13 11.74 -1.52 -6.66
CA ARG A 13 11.32 -1.02 -5.35
C ARG A 13 10.92 -2.14 -4.39
N GLY A 14 10.22 -3.15 -4.88
CA GLY A 14 9.89 -4.36 -4.12
C GLY A 14 11.15 -5.11 -3.68
N PHE A 15 12.10 -5.28 -4.58
CA PHE A 15 13.39 -5.90 -4.30
C PHE A 15 14.15 -5.16 -3.18
N PHE A 16 14.41 -3.86 -3.31
CA PHE A 16 15.14 -3.09 -2.29
C PHE A 16 14.44 -3.10 -0.93
N ARG A 17 13.10 -3.02 -0.89
CA ARG A 17 12.34 -3.13 0.37
C ARG A 17 12.53 -4.47 1.05
N LYS A 18 12.48 -5.57 0.28
CA LYS A 18 12.71 -6.92 0.79
C LYS A 18 14.13 -7.04 1.36
N THR A 19 15.14 -6.63 0.60
CA THR A 19 16.54 -6.69 1.00
C THR A 19 16.82 -5.87 2.27
N ILE A 20 16.25 -4.65 2.36
CA ILE A 20 16.36 -3.81 3.58
C ILE A 20 15.76 -4.54 4.79
N THR A 21 14.64 -5.25 4.60
CA THR A 21 14.00 -6.01 5.69
C THR A 21 14.89 -7.19 6.12
N GLU A 22 15.46 -7.93 5.17
CA GLU A 22 16.36 -9.05 5.41
C GLU A 22 17.64 -8.61 6.12
N LEU A 23 18.29 -7.55 5.64
CA LEU A 23 19.49 -6.96 6.27
C LEU A 23 19.19 -6.47 7.70
N ASN A 24 18.05 -5.84 7.93
CA ASN A 24 17.66 -5.41 9.27
C ASN A 24 17.46 -6.59 10.23
N GLN A 25 16.91 -7.70 9.76
CA GLN A 25 16.78 -8.93 10.56
C GLN A 25 18.15 -9.53 10.87
N GLU A 26 19.07 -9.56 9.90
CA GLU A 26 20.42 -10.09 10.07
C GLU A 26 21.23 -9.25 11.06
N ILE A 27 21.21 -7.93 10.93
CA ILE A 27 21.85 -7.01 11.88
C ILE A 27 21.35 -7.24 13.31
N ARG A 28 20.04 -7.46 13.49
CA ARG A 28 19.46 -7.73 14.81
C ARG A 28 19.82 -9.10 15.35
N SER A 29 19.90 -10.13 14.51
CA SER A 29 20.24 -11.49 14.93
C SER A 29 21.69 -11.58 15.36
N GLU A 30 22.61 -10.91 14.67
CA GLU A 30 24.02 -10.84 15.05
C GLU A 30 24.20 -10.15 16.43
N ASN A 31 23.47 -9.06 16.69
CA ASN A 31 23.50 -8.41 18.01
C ASN A 31 23.02 -9.33 19.14
N LEU A 32 21.98 -10.13 18.91
CA LEU A 32 21.47 -11.08 19.91
C LEU A 32 22.45 -12.21 20.17
N THR A 33 23.15 -12.71 19.15
CA THR A 33 24.17 -13.76 19.31
C THR A 33 25.37 -13.27 20.11
N THR A 34 25.81 -12.04 19.88
CA THR A 34 26.94 -11.44 20.62
C THR A 34 26.59 -11.27 22.12
N GLU A 35 25.39 -10.81 22.45
CA GLU A 35 24.94 -10.68 23.84
C GLU A 35 24.84 -12.04 24.57
N ILE A 36 24.41 -13.11 23.86
CA ILE A 36 24.31 -14.46 24.44
C ILE A 36 25.68 -15.10 24.64
N ASP A 37 26.63 -14.88 23.75
CA ASP A 37 28.01 -15.42 23.88
C ASP A 37 28.79 -14.68 24.96
N ASP A 38 28.64 -13.38 25.10
CA ASP A 38 29.25 -12.58 26.21
C ASP A 38 28.77 -13.06 27.57
N SER A 39 27.57 -13.61 27.68
CA SER A 39 27.05 -14.17 28.94
C SER A 39 27.67 -15.52 29.29
N LYS A 40 28.30 -16.24 28.32
CA LYS A 40 28.85 -17.59 28.47
C LYS A 40 30.37 -17.64 28.56
N SER A 41 31.09 -16.64 28.08
CA SER A 41 32.55 -16.65 28.07
C SER A 41 33.13 -15.79 29.18
N PHE A 42 33.67 -16.46 30.21
CA PHE A 42 34.53 -15.84 31.21
C PHE A 42 35.94 -15.47 30.66
N PHE A 43 36.23 -15.84 29.41
CA PHE A 43 37.46 -15.52 28.70
C PHE A 43 37.12 -14.85 27.38
N LYS A 44 37.27 -13.55 27.31
CA LYS A 44 37.16 -12.77 26.05
C LYS A 44 38.37 -13.08 25.16
N ASP A 45 38.13 -13.68 24.01
CA ASP A 45 39.15 -13.81 23.00
C ASP A 45 39.08 -12.55 22.09
N GLU A 46 40.09 -11.63 22.28
CA GLU A 46 40.13 -10.34 21.56
C GLU A 46 40.08 -10.48 20.01
N SER A 47 40.38 -11.68 19.51
CA SER A 47 40.30 -11.97 18.06
C SER A 47 38.87 -12.08 17.53
N THR A 48 37.91 -12.51 18.36
CA THR A 48 36.53 -12.69 17.99
C THR A 48 35.76 -11.36 17.93
N GLU A 49 36.09 -10.41 18.81
CA GLU A 49 35.47 -9.08 18.83
C GLU A 49 35.75 -8.29 17.54
N LYS A 50 37.01 -8.31 17.06
CA LYS A 50 37.40 -7.60 15.82
C LYS A 50 36.75 -8.16 14.55
N GLY A 51 36.47 -9.47 14.52
CA GLY A 51 35.83 -10.12 13.38
C GLY A 51 34.32 -9.78 13.27
N ASN A 52 33.63 -9.71 14.39
CA ASN A 52 32.21 -9.41 14.46
C ASN A 52 31.92 -7.94 14.16
N ASP A 53 32.73 -7.01 14.69
CA ASP A 53 32.59 -5.58 14.39
C ASP A 53 32.71 -5.30 12.90
N THR A 54 33.65 -5.95 12.21
CA THR A 54 33.82 -5.76 10.77
C THR A 54 32.66 -6.33 9.93
N LYS A 55 32.06 -7.44 10.35
CA LYS A 55 30.88 -8.02 9.68
C LYS A 55 29.67 -7.14 9.88
N GLN A 56 29.43 -6.68 11.10
CA GLN A 56 28.32 -5.79 11.43
C GLN A 56 28.43 -4.45 10.71
N ASP A 57 29.62 -3.87 10.65
CA ASP A 57 29.86 -2.62 9.90
C ASP A 57 29.57 -2.79 8.40
N LYS A 58 29.94 -3.94 7.82
CA LYS A 58 29.61 -4.27 6.43
C LYS A 58 28.09 -4.39 6.22
N LEU A 59 27.37 -5.10 7.11
CA LEU A 59 25.91 -5.23 7.04
C LEU A 59 25.20 -3.87 7.16
N ILE A 60 25.63 -3.03 8.11
CA ILE A 60 25.13 -1.66 8.27
C ILE A 60 25.43 -0.83 7.03
N GLY A 61 26.65 -0.91 6.48
CA GLY A 61 27.04 -0.21 5.26
C GLY A 61 26.17 -0.61 4.05
N LEU A 62 25.85 -1.91 3.92
CA LEU A 62 24.97 -2.45 2.88
C LEU A 62 23.52 -1.97 3.06
N TYR A 63 23.03 -2.00 4.29
CA TYR A 63 21.71 -1.50 4.65
C TYR A 63 21.53 -0.03 4.25
N LEU A 64 22.52 0.81 4.58
CA LEU A 64 22.49 2.23 4.24
C LEU A 64 22.56 2.47 2.71
N LYS A 65 23.35 1.67 1.97
CA LYS A 65 23.37 1.73 0.50
C LYS A 65 22.02 1.34 -0.08
N ALA A 66 21.42 0.23 0.38
CA ALA A 66 20.10 -0.21 -0.09
C ALA A 66 19.01 0.83 0.19
N GLN A 67 19.06 1.51 1.35
CA GLN A 67 18.16 2.63 1.67
C GLN A 67 18.38 3.81 0.71
N GLY A 68 19.61 4.19 0.43
CA GLY A 68 19.93 5.26 -0.53
C GLY A 68 19.40 4.97 -1.94
N TYR A 69 19.58 3.73 -2.42
CA TYR A 69 19.00 3.31 -3.73
C TYR A 69 17.47 3.33 -3.71
N LEU A 70 16.83 2.89 -2.63
CA LEU A 70 15.38 2.94 -2.51
C LEU A 70 14.84 4.37 -2.51
N GLU A 71 15.51 5.29 -1.82
CA GLU A 71 15.14 6.72 -1.80
C GLU A 71 15.27 7.34 -3.18
N GLN A 72 16.39 7.13 -3.86
CA GLN A 72 16.60 7.63 -5.21
C GLN A 72 15.56 7.07 -6.19
N LEU A 73 15.28 5.76 -6.11
CA LEU A 73 14.26 5.11 -6.94
C LEU A 73 12.87 5.68 -6.71
N ASN A 74 12.50 5.94 -5.45
CA ASN A 74 11.22 6.57 -5.13
C ASN A 74 11.11 7.99 -5.73
N ASN A 75 12.18 8.79 -5.64
CA ASN A 75 12.22 10.12 -6.23
C ASN A 75 12.04 10.05 -7.76
N GLU A 76 12.71 9.14 -8.44
CA GLU A 76 12.56 8.95 -9.90
C GLU A 76 11.16 8.44 -10.29
N ILE A 77 10.55 7.56 -9.48
CA ILE A 77 9.16 7.12 -9.66
C ILE A 77 8.19 8.29 -9.51
N ASP A 78 8.39 9.14 -8.51
CA ASP A 78 7.54 10.31 -8.28
C ASP A 78 7.68 11.33 -9.42
N ASP A 79 8.89 11.58 -9.90
CA ASP A 79 9.14 12.41 -11.07
C ASP A 79 8.46 11.84 -12.33
N ALA A 80 8.58 10.53 -12.54
CA ALA A 80 7.95 9.87 -13.67
C ALA A 80 6.41 9.93 -13.60
N ASN A 81 5.83 9.75 -12.42
CA ASN A 81 4.40 9.86 -12.19
C ASN A 81 3.85 11.29 -12.38
N ASN A 82 4.67 12.29 -12.14
CA ASN A 82 4.30 13.71 -12.29
C ASN A 82 4.45 14.22 -13.73
N ARG A 83 5.15 13.48 -14.62
CA ARG A 83 5.28 13.90 -16.03
C ARG A 83 3.92 13.99 -16.70
N VAL A 84 3.70 15.13 -17.37
CA VAL A 84 2.50 15.38 -18.14
C VAL A 84 2.67 14.81 -19.55
N ILE A 85 1.77 13.91 -19.94
CA ILE A 85 1.64 13.35 -21.28
C ILE A 85 0.19 13.55 -21.71
N ASP A 86 -0.04 14.16 -22.86
CA ASP A 86 -1.40 14.49 -23.36
C ASP A 86 -2.25 15.29 -22.35
N GLY A 87 -1.61 16.26 -21.68
CA GLY A 87 -2.25 17.19 -20.75
C GLY A 87 -2.56 16.61 -19.35
N LYS A 88 -2.20 15.37 -19.06
CA LYS A 88 -2.43 14.74 -17.75
C LYS A 88 -1.20 13.94 -17.30
N SER A 89 -1.02 13.79 -15.98
CA SER A 89 0.04 12.96 -15.39
C SER A 89 -0.53 11.62 -14.92
N THR A 90 0.34 10.64 -14.68
CA THR A 90 -0.06 9.35 -14.06
C THR A 90 -0.68 9.60 -12.70
N ARG A 91 -0.13 10.53 -11.91
CA ARG A 91 -0.65 10.94 -10.61
C ARG A 91 -2.08 11.48 -10.69
N HIS A 92 -2.42 12.21 -11.77
CA HIS A 92 -3.80 12.65 -12.00
C HIS A 92 -4.78 11.47 -12.09
N TYR A 93 -4.41 10.40 -12.82
CA TYR A 93 -5.27 9.22 -12.92
C TYR A 93 -5.35 8.43 -11.62
N LEU A 94 -4.25 8.33 -10.86
CA LEU A 94 -4.26 7.68 -9.54
C LEU A 94 -5.22 8.40 -8.57
N ASN A 95 -5.15 9.72 -8.50
CA ASN A 95 -6.08 10.53 -7.68
C ASN A 95 -7.53 10.39 -8.16
N LEU A 96 -7.75 10.35 -9.48
CA LEU A 96 -9.08 10.13 -10.05
C LEU A 96 -9.65 8.76 -9.63
N ILE A 97 -8.84 7.70 -9.68
CA ILE A 97 -9.24 6.35 -9.27
C ILE A 97 -9.65 6.35 -7.79
N GLU A 98 -8.87 7.00 -6.93
CA GLU A 98 -9.16 7.12 -5.50
C GLU A 98 -10.51 7.81 -5.27
N CYS A 99 -10.73 9.00 -5.82
CA CYS A 99 -12.01 9.70 -5.73
C CYS A 99 -13.21 8.89 -6.27
N LEU A 100 -13.02 8.14 -7.37
CA LEU A 100 -14.08 7.30 -7.92
C LEU A 100 -14.37 6.10 -7.02
N LYS A 101 -13.35 5.51 -6.38
CA LYS A 101 -13.50 4.40 -5.41
C LYS A 101 -14.24 4.86 -4.15
N GLU A 102 -13.91 6.02 -3.62
CA GLU A 102 -14.62 6.62 -2.48
C GLU A 102 -16.09 6.87 -2.79
N ARG A 103 -16.38 7.49 -3.96
CA ARG A 103 -17.77 7.71 -4.40
C ARG A 103 -18.53 6.39 -4.60
N ARG A 104 -17.88 5.37 -5.16
CA ARG A 104 -18.48 4.04 -5.31
C ARG A 104 -18.82 3.43 -3.95
N HIS A 105 -17.92 3.55 -2.96
CA HIS A 105 -18.14 3.07 -1.60
C HIS A 105 -19.38 3.75 -0.99
N LEU A 106 -19.44 5.07 -1.03
CA LEU A 106 -20.60 5.82 -0.56
C LEU A 106 -21.91 5.35 -1.20
N TYR A 107 -21.94 5.14 -2.53
CA TYR A 107 -23.16 4.70 -3.21
C TYR A 107 -23.55 3.26 -2.89
N SER A 108 -22.56 2.39 -2.62
CA SER A 108 -22.81 1.02 -2.18
C SER A 108 -23.36 0.97 -0.77
N ASP A 109 -22.84 1.80 0.13
CA ASP A 109 -23.34 1.91 1.51
C ASP A 109 -24.78 2.43 1.53
N LEU A 110 -25.06 3.51 0.78
CA LEU A 110 -26.44 4.03 0.65
C LEU A 110 -27.40 3.00 0.07
N GLN A 111 -26.94 2.13 -0.84
CA GLN A 111 -27.74 1.05 -1.39
C GLN A 111 -28.00 -0.02 -0.33
N SER A 112 -27.02 -0.37 0.50
CA SER A 112 -27.15 -1.32 1.61
C SER A 112 -28.17 -0.80 2.64
N ASP A 113 -27.99 0.43 3.09
CA ASP A 113 -28.89 1.08 4.07
C ASP A 113 -30.34 1.12 3.60
N LEU A 114 -30.57 1.33 2.29
CA LEU A 114 -31.92 1.30 1.72
C LEU A 114 -32.53 -0.12 1.69
N THR A 115 -31.70 -1.15 1.55
CA THR A 115 -32.13 -2.56 1.56
C THR A 115 -32.46 -3.01 2.97
N ASP A 116 -31.60 -2.73 3.92
CA ASP A 116 -31.78 -3.04 5.34
C ASP A 116 -33.05 -2.35 5.90
N PHE A 117 -33.28 -1.09 5.50
CA PHE A 117 -34.48 -0.36 5.89
C PHE A 117 -35.79 -1.00 5.36
N GLN A 118 -35.78 -1.67 4.22
CA GLN A 118 -36.96 -2.38 3.71
C GLN A 118 -37.24 -3.67 4.50
N GLU A 119 -36.23 -4.34 5.02
CA GLU A 119 -36.37 -5.53 5.85
C GLU A 119 -36.89 -5.16 7.26
N ILE A 120 -36.34 -4.14 7.88
CA ILE A 120 -36.77 -3.63 9.20
C ILE A 120 -38.26 -3.23 9.16
N LYS A 121 -38.72 -2.66 8.05
CA LYS A 121 -40.14 -2.29 7.91
C LYS A 121 -41.10 -3.49 7.93
N LYS A 122 -40.64 -4.70 7.66
CA LYS A 122 -41.43 -5.94 7.75
C LYS A 122 -41.54 -6.49 9.18
N GLU A 123 -40.55 -6.21 10.01
CA GLU A 123 -40.50 -6.68 11.39
C GLU A 123 -41.30 -5.80 12.38
N PHE A 124 -41.53 -4.52 12.04
CA PHE A 124 -42.20 -3.55 12.95
C PHE A 124 -43.73 -3.43 12.79
N ASP A 125 -44.37 -4.37 12.12
CA ASP A 125 -45.83 -4.44 12.06
C ASP A 125 -46.47 -5.05 13.34
N GLU A 126 -45.67 -5.31 14.38
CA GLU A 126 -46.15 -5.83 15.65
C GLU A 126 -46.59 -4.70 16.62
N HIS A 127 -47.77 -4.87 17.20
CA HIS A 127 -48.31 -3.95 18.18
C HIS A 127 -47.58 -4.09 19.55
N GLU A 128 -46.86 -3.07 19.95
CA GLU A 128 -46.30 -3.03 21.31
C GLU A 128 -47.36 -2.67 22.34
N PHE A 129 -47.44 -3.50 23.39
CA PHE A 129 -48.28 -3.26 24.55
C PHE A 129 -47.63 -2.21 25.46
N ASN A 130 -48.27 -1.07 25.65
CA ASN A 130 -47.80 -0.05 26.59
C ASN A 130 -48.27 -0.43 28.01
N PRO A 131 -47.35 -0.77 28.94
CA PRO A 131 -47.68 -1.23 30.29
C PRO A 131 -48.34 -0.13 31.16
N ASP A 132 -48.08 1.14 30.89
CA ASP A 132 -48.59 2.26 31.68
C ASP A 132 -50.05 2.60 31.33
N THR A 133 -50.41 2.49 30.07
CA THR A 133 -51.78 2.78 29.61
C THR A 133 -52.63 1.53 29.43
N LYS A 134 -52.06 0.34 29.54
CA LYS A 134 -52.73 -0.96 29.32
C LYS A 134 -53.43 -1.05 27.94
N GLN A 135 -52.96 -0.30 26.97
CA GLN A 135 -53.48 -0.27 25.59
C GLN A 135 -52.44 -0.73 24.59
N LEU A 136 -52.91 -1.40 23.56
CA LEU A 136 -52.11 -1.64 22.36
C LEU A 136 -51.99 -0.33 21.59
N GLY A 137 -50.84 0.25 21.62
CA GLY A 137 -50.53 1.49 20.89
C GLY A 137 -49.84 1.20 19.58
N LEU A 138 -50.25 1.93 18.56
CA LEU A 138 -49.47 1.97 17.30
C LEU A 138 -48.23 2.81 17.55
N VAL A 139 -47.05 2.18 17.62
CA VAL A 139 -45.79 2.93 17.64
C VAL A 139 -45.53 3.41 16.22
N VAL A 140 -45.84 4.66 15.94
CA VAL A 140 -45.51 5.32 14.68
C VAL A 140 -44.07 5.85 14.79
N GLU A 141 -43.11 5.00 14.53
CA GLU A 141 -41.75 5.48 14.29
C GLU A 141 -41.71 6.21 12.96
N LYS A 142 -41.32 7.48 12.99
CA LYS A 142 -41.12 8.28 11.79
C LYS A 142 -39.79 7.89 11.17
N HIS A 143 -39.80 6.93 10.29
CA HIS A 143 -38.62 6.59 9.51
C HIS A 143 -38.42 7.57 8.35
N TYR A 144 -37.32 8.32 8.39
CA TYR A 144 -36.93 9.22 7.29
C TYR A 144 -36.38 8.39 6.12
N ARG A 145 -37.15 8.22 5.09
CA ARG A 145 -36.70 7.61 3.84
C ARG A 145 -35.74 8.59 3.14
N ILE A 146 -34.48 8.20 2.91
CA ILE A 146 -33.59 8.95 2.04
C ILE A 146 -34.16 8.83 0.61
N ASN A 147 -34.88 9.86 0.17
CA ASN A 147 -35.49 9.90 -1.13
C ASN A 147 -34.44 10.37 -2.14
N THR A 148 -33.59 9.46 -2.61
CA THR A 148 -32.68 9.77 -3.72
C THR A 148 -33.34 9.51 -5.05
N LYS A 149 -33.25 10.50 -5.98
CA LYS A 149 -33.64 10.33 -7.39
C LYS A 149 -32.58 9.55 -8.20
N LEU A 150 -31.45 9.24 -7.57
CA LEU A 150 -30.35 8.54 -8.21
C LEU A 150 -30.67 7.05 -8.31
N ASN A 151 -30.41 6.48 -9.47
CA ASN A 151 -30.43 5.04 -9.65
C ASN A 151 -29.07 4.48 -9.21
N LEU A 152 -28.92 4.23 -7.89
CA LEU A 152 -27.65 3.82 -7.27
C LEU A 152 -27.00 2.61 -7.97
N PRO A 153 -27.71 1.50 -8.31
CA PRO A 153 -27.10 0.38 -9.02
C PRO A 153 -26.51 0.78 -10.37
N LYS A 154 -27.17 1.67 -11.12
CA LYS A 154 -26.69 2.18 -12.40
C LYS A 154 -25.45 3.06 -12.21
N GLU A 155 -25.45 3.92 -11.19
CA GLU A 155 -24.31 4.78 -10.88
C GLU A 155 -23.09 3.98 -10.42
N VAL A 156 -23.26 2.97 -9.56
CA VAL A 156 -22.17 2.06 -9.16
C VAL A 156 -21.58 1.34 -10.37
N LYS A 157 -22.42 0.88 -11.32
CA LYS A 157 -21.95 0.26 -12.57
C LYS A 157 -21.15 1.25 -13.44
N ASN A 158 -21.59 2.49 -13.53
CA ASN A 158 -20.90 3.55 -14.28
C ASN A 158 -19.56 3.87 -13.64
N LEU A 159 -19.49 3.99 -12.31
CA LEU A 159 -18.24 4.23 -11.57
C LEU A 159 -17.25 3.09 -11.76
N ASN A 160 -17.69 1.84 -11.70
CA ASN A 160 -16.83 0.68 -11.97
C ASN A 160 -16.22 0.73 -13.38
N LYS A 161 -17.00 1.15 -14.38
CA LYS A 161 -16.49 1.33 -15.75
C LYS A 161 -15.44 2.44 -15.82
N GLN A 162 -15.68 3.57 -15.17
CA GLN A 162 -14.73 4.70 -15.14
C GLN A 162 -13.43 4.33 -14.41
N ILE A 163 -13.52 3.62 -13.28
CA ILE A 163 -12.37 3.12 -12.54
C ILE A 163 -11.53 2.22 -13.44
N ARG A 164 -12.15 1.24 -14.12
CA ARG A 164 -11.44 0.33 -15.02
C ARG A 164 -10.71 1.06 -16.14
N ILE A 165 -11.33 2.03 -16.79
CA ILE A 165 -10.71 2.83 -17.85
C ILE A 165 -9.49 3.61 -17.29
N ALA A 166 -9.62 4.20 -16.10
CA ALA A 166 -8.52 4.92 -15.48
C ALA A 166 -7.37 3.98 -15.07
N GLU A 167 -7.67 2.77 -14.59
CA GLU A 167 -6.68 1.73 -14.26
C GLU A 167 -5.95 1.22 -15.52
N GLU A 168 -6.65 1.04 -16.64
CA GLU A 168 -6.07 0.70 -17.94
C GLU A 168 -5.08 1.79 -18.40
N LEU A 169 -5.44 3.08 -18.29
CA LEU A 169 -4.55 4.21 -18.62
C LEU A 169 -3.32 4.28 -17.70
N VAL A 170 -3.46 4.00 -16.42
CA VAL A 170 -2.30 3.91 -15.50
C VAL A 170 -1.40 2.75 -15.91
N SER A 171 -1.96 1.59 -16.25
CA SER A 171 -1.18 0.42 -16.69
C SER A 171 -0.40 0.70 -17.97
N GLU A 172 -1.03 1.32 -18.97
CA GLU A 172 -0.37 1.73 -20.21
C GLU A 172 0.78 2.70 -19.94
N ARG A 173 0.56 3.70 -19.07
CA ARG A 173 1.60 4.66 -18.71
C ARG A 173 2.76 4.00 -17.95
N ASN A 174 2.48 3.07 -17.04
CA ASN A 174 3.53 2.33 -16.35
C ASN A 174 4.42 1.51 -17.31
N ALA A 175 3.86 1.08 -18.45
CA ALA A 175 4.61 0.37 -19.48
C ALA A 175 5.40 1.30 -20.43
N THR A 176 4.97 2.56 -20.59
CA THR A 176 5.52 3.49 -21.60
C THR A 176 6.35 4.62 -21.00
N VAL A 177 6.16 4.98 -19.73
CA VAL A 177 6.95 6.00 -19.04
C VAL A 177 8.24 5.41 -18.51
N PHE A 178 9.35 6.10 -18.75
CA PHE A 178 10.68 5.67 -18.34
C PHE A 178 11.22 6.54 -17.20
N LEU A 179 12.07 5.93 -16.36
CA LEU A 179 12.86 6.66 -15.35
C LEU A 179 13.93 7.54 -16.01
N ASN A 180 14.51 8.43 -15.21
CA ASN A 180 15.61 9.28 -15.66
C ASN A 180 16.90 8.48 -15.82
N SER A 181 17.23 7.63 -14.85
CA SER A 181 18.39 6.76 -14.84
C SER A 181 18.22 5.59 -15.83
N ASP A 182 19.33 5.10 -16.35
CA ASP A 182 19.34 3.98 -17.27
C ASP A 182 19.33 2.61 -16.56
N ALA A 183 19.17 1.56 -17.35
CA ALA A 183 19.12 0.19 -16.84
C ALA A 183 20.46 -0.28 -16.25
N THR A 184 21.58 0.25 -16.74
CA THR A 184 22.92 -0.11 -16.29
C THR A 184 23.10 0.30 -14.83
N TYR A 185 22.76 1.55 -14.52
CA TYR A 185 22.82 2.07 -13.15
C TYR A 185 22.03 1.20 -12.15
N TRP A 186 20.79 0.85 -12.49
CA TRP A 186 19.94 0.06 -11.59
C TRP A 186 20.35 -1.40 -11.50
N ASN A 187 20.95 -1.99 -12.56
CA ASN A 187 21.52 -3.33 -12.48
C ASN A 187 22.76 -3.34 -11.56
N GLU A 188 23.64 -2.35 -11.68
CA GLU A 188 24.81 -2.18 -10.79
C GLU A 188 24.38 -1.97 -9.33
N ALA A 189 23.29 -1.23 -9.10
CA ALA A 189 22.72 -1.05 -7.75
C ALA A 189 22.22 -2.38 -7.17
N VAL A 190 21.53 -3.21 -7.97
CA VAL A 190 21.09 -4.55 -7.56
C VAL A 190 22.30 -5.44 -7.27
N ASP A 191 23.28 -5.50 -8.20
CA ASP A 191 24.49 -6.31 -8.04
C ASP A 191 25.29 -5.91 -6.79
N THR A 192 25.35 -4.61 -6.48
CA THR A 192 26.03 -4.10 -5.28
C THR A 192 25.42 -4.61 -3.99
N VAL A 193 24.10 -4.83 -3.99
CA VAL A 193 23.37 -5.23 -2.78
C VAL A 193 23.21 -6.75 -2.70
N GLU A 194 23.09 -7.44 -3.84
CA GLU A 194 22.85 -8.88 -3.91
C GLU A 194 24.15 -9.70 -3.80
N ASN A 195 25.25 -9.20 -4.42
CA ASN A 195 26.53 -9.90 -4.48
C ASN A 195 27.57 -9.37 -3.46
N ALA A 196 27.12 -8.67 -2.43
CA ALA A 196 28.05 -8.20 -1.40
C ALA A 196 28.56 -9.39 -0.58
N ASP A 197 29.87 -9.68 -0.70
CA ASP A 197 30.56 -10.64 0.14
C ASP A 197 30.50 -10.17 1.61
N ILE A 198 29.61 -10.78 2.38
CA ILE A 198 29.41 -10.56 3.81
C ILE A 198 30.37 -11.45 4.66
N CYS A 199 31.24 -12.20 3.98
CA CYS A 199 32.26 -13.05 4.63
C CYS A 199 33.39 -12.28 5.30
#